data_ea5268373db6b031941f7d1c61d12196
#
_entry.id   ea5268373db6b031941f7d1c61d12196
#
_cell.length_a   1.000
_cell.length_b   1.000
_cell.length_c   1.000
_cell.angle_alpha   90.00
_cell.angle_beta   90.00
_cell.angle_gamma   90.00
#
_symmetry.space_group_name_H-M   'P 1'
#
loop_
_entity.id
_entity.type
_entity.pdbx_description
1 polymer ?
#
loop_
_entity_poly.entity_id
_entity_poly.type
_entity_poly.pdbx_seq_one_letter_code
_entity_poly.pdbx_strand_id
1 'polypeptide(L)'
;IFITLKLLPMAKKAKKIHTSKGIELKIVNPNAAGIDIADYEMQVCVPADRDGENNRRFGSFTRDLNEICSWLCACKVDTVAMEATGIYWLPLYFKLKDSGIDVVLVNAREVKNISEKKTDEADAEWLMLLHTYGLLKASFQPENEARKVRNLARHRNNILKASSKEVLHMQKAMGQMNIKLSNVLSDISGKSGMAIIETILAGERDPRSLALLADSRCKRSKEEIALSLEGTWGEDHLFELKQAYDLYKYLQGQMAECDRMIENALTSYTAKIDTEMGRYVKSGKPVCKKNAVGFDVEQYGYAIWGVNAM
;
A
#
# COMPACT_ATOMS: atom_id res chain seq x y z
N ILE A 1 -25.95 12.61 -18.07
CA ILE A 1 -27.09 11.82 -18.61
C ILE A 1 -27.46 10.85 -17.50
N PHE A 2 -28.59 11.10 -16.81
CA PHE A 2 -29.10 10.20 -15.77
C PHE A 2 -29.81 9.03 -16.46
N ILE A 3 -29.35 7.81 -16.18
CA ILE A 3 -30.02 6.57 -16.62
C ILE A 3 -30.88 6.11 -15.44
N THR A 4 -32.20 6.27 -15.57
CA THR A 4 -33.18 5.70 -14.61
C THR A 4 -33.48 4.28 -15.04
N LEU A 5 -33.05 3.29 -14.27
CA LEU A 5 -33.30 1.87 -14.51
C LEU A 5 -34.58 1.45 -13.81
N LYS A 6 -35.60 1.07 -14.61
CA LYS A 6 -36.89 0.52 -14.13
C LYS A 6 -36.82 -1.01 -14.10
N LEU A 7 -36.89 -1.60 -12.92
CA LEU A 7 -36.99 -3.06 -12.69
C LEU A 7 -38.49 -3.47 -12.86
N LEU A 8 -38.78 -4.38 -13.77
CA LEU A 8 -40.10 -5.00 -13.93
C LEU A 8 -40.15 -6.36 -13.22
N PRO A 9 -41.27 -6.78 -12.57
CA PRO A 9 -41.37 -8.05 -11.86
C PRO A 9 -41.36 -9.24 -12.83
N MET A 10 -40.69 -10.33 -12.44
CA MET A 10 -40.24 -11.37 -13.35
C MET A 10 -40.90 -12.72 -13.17
N ALA A 11 -41.29 -13.31 -14.29
CA ALA A 11 -41.36 -14.76 -14.47
C ALA A 11 -39.99 -15.24 -15.02
N LYS A 12 -39.49 -16.33 -14.47
CA LYS A 12 -38.32 -17.20 -14.74
C LYS A 12 -37.51 -17.07 -16.08
N LYS A 13 -37.22 -15.88 -16.59
CA LYS A 13 -36.28 -15.63 -17.69
C LYS A 13 -35.32 -14.53 -17.31
N ALA A 14 -34.07 -14.63 -17.79
CA ALA A 14 -32.98 -13.67 -17.46
C ALA A 14 -33.49 -12.21 -17.55
N LYS A 15 -33.24 -11.42 -16.50
CA LYS A 15 -33.63 -10.01 -16.45
C LYS A 15 -32.94 -9.24 -17.57
N LYS A 16 -33.74 -8.69 -18.49
CA LYS A 16 -33.25 -7.73 -19.48
C LYS A 16 -33.28 -6.34 -18.84
N ILE A 17 -32.17 -5.64 -18.88
CA ILE A 17 -32.12 -4.23 -18.48
C ILE A 17 -32.59 -3.40 -19.71
N HIS A 18 -33.72 -2.72 -19.56
CA HIS A 18 -34.16 -1.75 -20.55
C HIS A 18 -33.78 -0.33 -20.10
N THR A 19 -33.08 0.39 -20.96
CA THR A 19 -32.86 1.82 -20.78
C THR A 19 -34.09 2.61 -21.20
N SER A 20 -34.27 3.82 -20.66
CA SER A 20 -35.39 4.72 -21.00
C SER A 20 -35.47 5.12 -22.51
N LYS A 21 -34.48 4.71 -23.31
CA LYS A 21 -34.41 4.95 -24.76
C LYS A 21 -34.54 3.67 -25.63
N GLY A 22 -34.97 2.54 -25.05
CA GLY A 22 -35.14 1.30 -25.79
C GLY A 22 -33.84 0.63 -26.27
N ILE A 23 -32.69 0.96 -25.69
CA ILE A 23 -31.43 0.30 -26.02
C ILE A 23 -31.42 -1.07 -25.35
N GLU A 24 -31.37 -2.14 -26.10
CA GLU A 24 -31.20 -3.50 -25.63
C GLU A 24 -29.69 -3.75 -25.33
N LEU A 25 -29.35 -3.99 -24.08
CA LEU A 25 -27.97 -4.32 -23.70
C LEU A 25 -27.66 -5.77 -24.04
N LYS A 26 -26.55 -6.00 -24.73
CA LYS A 26 -26.07 -7.35 -25.08
C LYS A 26 -25.37 -7.97 -23.89
N ILE A 27 -25.69 -9.24 -23.60
CA ILE A 27 -24.93 -10.02 -22.58
C ILE A 27 -23.52 -10.25 -23.11
N VAL A 28 -22.53 -9.84 -22.29
CA VAL A 28 -21.08 -9.98 -22.55
C VAL A 28 -20.53 -11.16 -21.76
N ASN A 29 -20.88 -11.26 -20.48
CA ASN A 29 -20.43 -12.31 -19.58
C ASN A 29 -21.62 -13.13 -19.07
N PRO A 30 -22.03 -14.22 -19.77
CA PRO A 30 -23.22 -14.99 -19.38
C PRO A 30 -23.06 -15.80 -18.09
N ASN A 31 -21.84 -16.06 -17.68
CA ASN A 31 -21.49 -16.84 -16.47
C ASN A 31 -20.87 -15.94 -15.38
N ALA A 32 -21.30 -14.69 -15.33
CA ALA A 32 -20.79 -13.72 -14.36
C ALA A 32 -21.42 -13.92 -12.97
N ALA A 33 -20.63 -13.67 -11.93
CA ALA A 33 -21.14 -13.48 -10.56
C ALA A 33 -20.75 -12.12 -10.01
N GLY A 34 -21.44 -11.70 -8.95
CA GLY A 34 -21.14 -10.48 -8.20
C GLY A 34 -20.90 -10.79 -6.75
N ILE A 35 -19.90 -10.15 -6.15
CA ILE A 35 -19.57 -10.31 -4.73
C ILE A 35 -19.48 -8.94 -4.06
N ASP A 36 -20.32 -8.73 -3.07
CA ASP A 36 -20.14 -7.65 -2.10
C ASP A 36 -19.35 -8.15 -0.89
N ILE A 37 -18.36 -7.36 -0.46
CA ILE A 37 -17.36 -7.79 0.51
C ILE A 37 -17.38 -6.88 1.72
N ALA A 38 -17.62 -7.49 2.90
CA ALA A 38 -17.42 -6.86 4.20
C ALA A 38 -16.37 -7.62 5.04
N ASP A 39 -16.04 -7.12 6.21
CA ASP A 39 -15.03 -7.70 7.10
C ASP A 39 -15.43 -9.10 7.62
N TYR A 40 -16.70 -9.25 7.99
CA TYR A 40 -17.21 -10.47 8.62
C TYR A 40 -17.96 -11.41 7.68
N GLU A 41 -18.47 -10.88 6.58
CA GLU A 41 -19.33 -11.62 5.67
C GLU A 41 -19.17 -11.16 4.23
N MET A 42 -19.56 -12.02 3.32
CA MET A 42 -19.55 -11.78 1.89
C MET A 42 -20.87 -12.22 1.30
N GLN A 43 -21.51 -11.33 0.55
CA GLN A 43 -22.72 -11.64 -0.21
C GLN A 43 -22.33 -11.98 -1.65
N VAL A 44 -22.75 -13.14 -2.13
CA VAL A 44 -22.36 -13.66 -3.46
C VAL A 44 -23.62 -13.96 -4.25
N CYS A 45 -23.72 -13.38 -5.45
CA CYS A 45 -24.85 -13.58 -6.35
C CYS A 45 -24.39 -14.19 -7.68
N VAL A 46 -25.07 -15.27 -8.10
CA VAL A 46 -24.91 -15.93 -9.41
C VAL A 46 -26.18 -15.75 -10.23
N PRO A 47 -26.17 -16.02 -11.57
CA PRO A 47 -27.40 -15.98 -12.38
C PRO A 47 -28.47 -16.93 -11.83
N ALA A 48 -29.73 -16.49 -11.87
CA ALA A 48 -30.87 -17.19 -11.25
C ALA A 48 -31.17 -18.59 -11.84
N ASP A 49 -30.61 -18.91 -12.99
CA ASP A 49 -30.71 -20.23 -13.65
C ASP A 49 -29.66 -21.24 -13.17
N ARG A 50 -28.71 -20.82 -12.31
CA ARG A 50 -27.59 -21.65 -11.86
C ARG A 50 -27.83 -22.36 -10.55
N ASP A 51 -28.61 -21.74 -9.66
CA ASP A 51 -28.97 -22.29 -8.35
C ASP A 51 -30.32 -21.74 -7.89
N GLY A 52 -31.10 -22.56 -7.17
CA GLY A 52 -32.39 -22.14 -6.63
C GLY A 52 -32.27 -21.03 -5.58
N GLU A 53 -31.16 -21.00 -4.84
CA GLU A 53 -30.74 -19.93 -3.93
C GLU A 53 -29.53 -19.20 -4.53
N ASN A 54 -29.79 -18.38 -5.52
CA ASN A 54 -28.75 -17.75 -6.35
C ASN A 54 -28.04 -16.56 -5.70
N ASN A 55 -28.46 -16.16 -4.49
CA ASN A 55 -27.84 -15.05 -3.75
C ASN A 55 -27.63 -15.51 -2.31
N ARG A 56 -26.36 -15.84 -1.97
CA ARG A 56 -26.00 -16.47 -0.69
C ARG A 56 -25.05 -15.61 0.12
N ARG A 57 -25.19 -15.71 1.43
CA ARG A 57 -24.30 -15.11 2.42
C ARG A 57 -23.28 -16.16 2.91
N PHE A 58 -22.01 -15.77 2.94
CA PHE A 58 -20.90 -16.57 3.44
C PHE A 58 -20.14 -15.79 4.52
N GLY A 59 -19.44 -16.51 5.40
CA GLY A 59 -18.48 -15.89 6.32
C GLY A 59 -17.19 -15.46 5.60
N SER A 60 -16.25 -14.94 6.39
CA SER A 60 -14.95 -14.46 5.89
C SER A 60 -13.76 -15.35 6.27
N PHE A 61 -14.01 -16.47 6.96
CA PHE A 61 -12.95 -17.41 7.30
C PHE A 61 -12.47 -18.20 6.07
N THR A 62 -11.25 -18.74 6.16
CA THR A 62 -10.63 -19.49 5.04
C THR A 62 -11.50 -20.62 4.51
N ARG A 63 -12.24 -21.34 5.39
CA ARG A 63 -13.21 -22.37 5.01
C ARG A 63 -14.33 -21.79 4.15
N ASP A 64 -14.84 -20.62 4.53
CA ASP A 64 -15.96 -19.96 3.85
C ASP A 64 -15.53 -19.48 2.46
N LEU A 65 -14.29 -18.97 2.33
CA LEU A 65 -13.72 -18.64 1.03
C LEU A 65 -13.56 -19.86 0.12
N ASN A 66 -13.22 -21.04 0.69
CA ASN A 66 -13.18 -22.30 -0.07
C ASN A 66 -14.58 -22.71 -0.52
N GLU A 67 -15.60 -22.53 0.35
CA GLU A 67 -16.99 -22.83 0.04
C GLU A 67 -17.50 -21.93 -1.08
N ILE A 68 -17.20 -20.62 -1.05
CA ILE A 68 -17.51 -19.68 -2.15
C ILE A 68 -16.92 -20.20 -3.46
N CYS A 69 -15.62 -20.52 -3.51
CA CYS A 69 -14.98 -21.01 -4.72
C CYS A 69 -15.64 -22.30 -5.24
N SER A 70 -15.91 -23.25 -4.34
CA SER A 70 -16.54 -24.52 -4.69
C SER A 70 -17.95 -24.33 -5.25
N TRP A 71 -18.74 -23.45 -4.63
CA TRP A 71 -20.11 -23.13 -5.08
C TRP A 71 -20.10 -22.42 -6.43
N LEU A 72 -19.23 -21.42 -6.62
CA LEU A 72 -19.09 -20.72 -7.91
C LEU A 72 -18.70 -21.67 -9.05
N CYS A 73 -17.77 -22.60 -8.79
CA CYS A 73 -17.40 -23.66 -9.75
C CYS A 73 -18.60 -24.58 -10.07
N ALA A 74 -19.36 -25.02 -9.05
CA ALA A 74 -20.55 -25.83 -9.24
C ALA A 74 -21.62 -25.10 -10.08
N CYS A 75 -21.76 -23.78 -9.89
CA CYS A 75 -22.62 -22.90 -10.69
C CYS A 75 -22.07 -22.57 -12.09
N LYS A 76 -20.89 -23.12 -12.46
CA LYS A 76 -20.21 -22.86 -13.73
C LYS A 76 -19.95 -21.35 -13.99
N VAL A 77 -19.59 -20.63 -12.94
CA VAL A 77 -19.14 -19.25 -13.03
C VAL A 77 -17.70 -19.22 -13.53
N ASP A 78 -17.43 -18.40 -14.53
CA ASP A 78 -16.10 -18.23 -15.12
C ASP A 78 -15.48 -16.86 -14.80
N THR A 79 -16.31 -15.89 -14.40
CA THR A 79 -15.84 -14.54 -14.08
C THR A 79 -16.66 -13.91 -12.94
N VAL A 80 -15.98 -13.18 -12.07
CA VAL A 80 -16.57 -12.54 -10.89
C VAL A 80 -16.25 -11.06 -10.86
N ALA A 81 -17.26 -10.21 -10.59
CA ALA A 81 -17.03 -8.83 -10.20
C ALA A 81 -17.06 -8.69 -8.68
N MET A 82 -16.08 -8.01 -8.10
CA MET A 82 -16.04 -7.71 -6.66
C MET A 82 -15.60 -6.28 -6.39
N GLU A 83 -16.14 -5.68 -5.32
CA GLU A 83 -15.75 -4.34 -4.91
C GLU A 83 -14.41 -4.34 -4.15
N ALA A 84 -13.54 -3.35 -4.44
CA ALA A 84 -12.25 -3.17 -3.78
C ALA A 84 -12.41 -2.46 -2.42
N THR A 85 -13.17 -3.05 -1.50
CA THR A 85 -13.38 -2.49 -0.16
C THR A 85 -12.22 -2.85 0.77
N GLY A 86 -11.47 -1.85 1.20
CA GLY A 86 -10.35 -2.02 2.13
C GLY A 86 -9.31 -3.03 1.65
N ILE A 87 -9.02 -4.03 2.50
CA ILE A 87 -8.09 -5.14 2.23
C ILE A 87 -8.82 -6.49 2.13
N TYR A 88 -10.11 -6.53 2.42
CA TYR A 88 -10.89 -7.75 2.64
C TYR A 88 -11.09 -8.59 1.36
N TRP A 89 -11.05 -7.95 0.20
CA TRP A 89 -11.15 -8.62 -1.11
C TRP A 89 -9.93 -9.50 -1.45
N LEU A 90 -8.77 -9.21 -0.87
CA LEU A 90 -7.49 -9.77 -1.29
C LEU A 90 -7.39 -11.30 -1.12
N PRO A 91 -7.78 -11.91 0.03
CA PRO A 91 -7.73 -13.36 0.19
C PRO A 91 -8.63 -14.11 -0.80
N LEU A 92 -9.86 -13.61 -1.00
CA LEU A 92 -10.80 -14.23 -1.94
C LEU A 92 -10.34 -14.07 -3.39
N TYR A 93 -9.81 -12.92 -3.76
CA TYR A 93 -9.26 -12.66 -5.10
C TYR A 93 -8.26 -13.75 -5.53
N PHE A 94 -7.33 -14.10 -4.64
CA PHE A 94 -6.34 -15.14 -4.97
C PHE A 94 -6.96 -16.50 -5.07
N LYS A 95 -7.84 -16.87 -4.16
CA LYS A 95 -8.49 -18.18 -4.20
C LYS A 95 -9.31 -18.36 -5.47
N LEU A 96 -10.03 -17.34 -5.91
CA LEU A 96 -10.78 -17.37 -7.17
C LEU A 96 -9.84 -17.54 -8.37
N LYS A 97 -8.74 -16.78 -8.41
CA LYS A 97 -7.73 -16.94 -9.47
C LYS A 97 -7.10 -18.32 -9.48
N ASP A 98 -6.76 -18.87 -8.30
CA ASP A 98 -6.22 -20.23 -8.18
C ASP A 98 -7.24 -21.31 -8.61
N SER A 99 -8.54 -21.02 -8.49
CA SER A 99 -9.64 -21.88 -8.95
C SER A 99 -9.97 -21.70 -10.44
N GLY A 100 -9.22 -20.86 -11.17
CA GLY A 100 -9.42 -20.60 -12.59
C GLY A 100 -10.57 -19.64 -12.92
N ILE A 101 -11.09 -18.92 -11.91
CA ILE A 101 -12.15 -17.93 -12.09
C ILE A 101 -11.51 -16.56 -12.31
N ASP A 102 -11.89 -15.88 -13.39
CA ASP A 102 -11.45 -14.51 -13.66
C ASP A 102 -12.11 -13.51 -12.72
N VAL A 103 -11.32 -12.52 -12.25
CA VAL A 103 -11.81 -11.54 -11.28
C VAL A 103 -11.66 -10.12 -11.80
N VAL A 104 -12.79 -9.42 -11.88
CA VAL A 104 -12.89 -7.99 -12.18
C VAL A 104 -13.06 -7.24 -10.86
N LEU A 105 -11.98 -6.64 -10.40
CA LEU A 105 -12.02 -5.80 -9.22
C LEU A 105 -12.47 -4.39 -9.62
N VAL A 106 -13.52 -3.87 -8.97
CA VAL A 106 -14.10 -2.57 -9.29
C VAL A 106 -13.92 -1.56 -8.17
N ASN A 107 -13.86 -0.29 -8.51
CA ASN A 107 -13.77 0.78 -7.53
C ASN A 107 -15.18 1.07 -6.97
N ALA A 108 -15.31 1.03 -5.64
CA ALA A 108 -16.53 1.37 -4.91
C ALA A 108 -17.21 2.67 -5.36
N ARG A 109 -16.42 3.70 -5.71
CA ARG A 109 -16.95 5.00 -6.15
C ARG A 109 -17.65 4.93 -7.51
N GLU A 110 -17.24 4.02 -8.40
CA GLU A 110 -17.82 3.87 -9.73
C GLU A 110 -19.16 3.11 -9.64
N VAL A 111 -19.28 2.18 -8.70
CA VAL A 111 -20.50 1.37 -8.51
C VAL A 111 -21.57 2.14 -7.72
N LYS A 112 -21.20 2.91 -6.69
CA LYS A 112 -22.13 3.65 -5.80
C LYS A 112 -22.97 4.73 -6.50
N ASN A 113 -22.54 5.23 -7.63
CA ASN A 113 -23.28 6.27 -8.37
C ASN A 113 -24.50 5.73 -9.11
N ILE A 114 -24.82 4.44 -9.04
CA ILE A 114 -25.82 3.78 -9.90
C ILE A 114 -26.95 3.12 -9.08
N SER A 115 -26.85 3.02 -7.74
CA SER A 115 -27.84 2.28 -6.90
C SER A 115 -28.65 3.19 -5.97
N GLU A 116 -29.99 3.07 -6.02
CA GLU A 116 -30.93 3.81 -5.13
C GLU A 116 -31.30 3.05 -3.83
N LYS A 117 -31.05 1.73 -3.74
CA LYS A 117 -31.37 0.89 -2.54
C LYS A 117 -30.13 0.15 -2.06
N LYS A 118 -29.75 0.41 -0.82
CA LYS A 118 -28.60 -0.22 -0.18
C LYS A 118 -29.02 -1.41 0.69
N THR A 119 -28.84 -2.61 0.17
CA THR A 119 -28.73 -3.85 0.95
C THR A 119 -27.63 -4.67 0.31
N ASP A 120 -26.85 -5.42 1.10
CA ASP A 120 -25.73 -6.23 0.63
C ASP A 120 -26.16 -7.23 -0.46
N GLU A 121 -27.35 -7.80 -0.32
CA GLU A 121 -27.97 -8.68 -1.33
C GLU A 121 -28.21 -7.96 -2.66
N ALA A 122 -28.72 -6.72 -2.59
CA ALA A 122 -28.95 -5.90 -3.78
C ALA A 122 -27.64 -5.46 -4.43
N ASP A 123 -26.59 -5.21 -3.63
CA ASP A 123 -25.29 -4.77 -4.10
C ASP A 123 -24.53 -5.92 -4.83
N ALA A 124 -24.58 -7.16 -4.31
CA ALA A 124 -24.04 -8.33 -4.99
C ALA A 124 -24.79 -8.66 -6.29
N GLU A 125 -26.15 -8.63 -6.28
CA GLU A 125 -26.96 -8.81 -7.49
C GLU A 125 -26.67 -7.72 -8.53
N TRP A 126 -26.48 -6.50 -8.08
CA TRP A 126 -26.17 -5.36 -8.93
C TRP A 126 -24.80 -5.49 -9.60
N LEU A 127 -23.79 -5.88 -8.83
CA LEU A 127 -22.44 -6.17 -9.35
C LEU A 127 -22.49 -7.27 -10.42
N MET A 128 -23.17 -8.38 -10.14
CA MET A 128 -23.37 -9.47 -11.09
C MET A 128 -24.02 -8.96 -12.38
N LEU A 129 -25.08 -8.17 -12.25
CA LEU A 129 -25.83 -7.64 -13.41
C LEU A 129 -24.97 -6.71 -14.26
N LEU A 130 -24.29 -5.75 -13.65
CA LEU A 130 -23.38 -4.84 -14.35
C LEU A 130 -22.26 -5.62 -15.05
N HIS A 131 -21.72 -6.65 -14.38
CA HIS A 131 -20.67 -7.49 -14.95
C HIS A 131 -21.18 -8.32 -16.11
N THR A 132 -22.37 -8.88 -16.01
CA THR A 132 -23.05 -9.63 -17.10
C THR A 132 -23.15 -8.80 -18.39
N TYR A 133 -23.40 -7.50 -18.27
CA TYR A 133 -23.51 -6.61 -19.43
C TYR A 133 -22.20 -5.90 -19.80
N GLY A 134 -21.07 -6.21 -19.14
CA GLY A 134 -19.76 -5.60 -19.44
C GLY A 134 -19.67 -4.11 -19.12
N LEU A 135 -20.46 -3.63 -18.17
CA LEU A 135 -20.54 -2.20 -17.80
C LEU A 135 -19.52 -1.80 -16.72
N LEU A 136 -18.76 -2.75 -16.20
CA LEU A 136 -17.77 -2.50 -15.16
C LEU A 136 -16.39 -2.26 -15.76
N LYS A 137 -15.69 -1.25 -15.22
CA LYS A 137 -14.29 -0.99 -15.52
C LYS A 137 -13.40 -1.68 -14.50
N ALA A 138 -12.55 -2.60 -14.97
CA ALA A 138 -11.60 -3.29 -14.12
C ALA A 138 -10.55 -2.31 -13.55
N SER A 139 -10.30 -2.39 -12.26
CA SER A 139 -9.14 -1.77 -11.62
C SER A 139 -7.88 -2.58 -11.95
N PHE A 140 -6.84 -1.91 -12.41
CA PHE A 140 -5.57 -2.57 -12.72
C PHE A 140 -4.99 -3.25 -11.47
N GLN A 141 -4.71 -4.54 -11.58
CA GLN A 141 -4.01 -5.32 -10.58
C GLN A 141 -2.65 -5.76 -11.14
N PRO A 142 -1.54 -5.37 -10.51
CA PRO A 142 -0.23 -5.81 -10.95
C PRO A 142 -0.05 -7.31 -10.72
N GLU A 143 0.83 -7.92 -11.47
CA GLU A 143 1.27 -9.30 -11.27
C GLU A 143 1.78 -9.55 -9.84
N ASN A 144 1.82 -10.82 -9.43
CA ASN A 144 2.14 -11.22 -8.06
C ASN A 144 3.48 -10.65 -7.57
N GLU A 145 4.51 -10.71 -8.40
CA GLU A 145 5.86 -10.21 -8.10
C GLU A 145 5.89 -8.70 -7.95
N ALA A 146 5.35 -7.98 -8.91
CA ALA A 146 5.28 -6.52 -8.87
C ALA A 146 4.45 -6.03 -7.66
N ARG A 147 3.40 -6.79 -7.29
CA ARG A 147 2.60 -6.48 -6.09
C ARG A 147 3.39 -6.71 -4.80
N LYS A 148 4.20 -7.78 -4.68
CA LYS A 148 5.09 -7.99 -3.52
C LYS A 148 6.01 -6.80 -3.33
N VAL A 149 6.69 -6.36 -4.39
CA VAL A 149 7.56 -5.18 -4.37
C VAL A 149 6.79 -3.93 -3.93
N ARG A 150 5.61 -3.70 -4.52
CA ARG A 150 4.75 -2.56 -4.18
C ARG A 150 4.32 -2.56 -2.71
N ASN A 151 3.96 -3.72 -2.15
CA ASN A 151 3.55 -3.84 -0.75
C ASN A 151 4.73 -3.57 0.19
N LEU A 152 5.90 -4.14 -0.08
CA LEU A 152 7.12 -3.91 0.69
C LEU A 152 7.55 -2.44 0.63
N ALA A 153 7.51 -1.81 -0.55
CA ALA A 153 7.85 -0.40 -0.71
C ALA A 153 6.87 0.52 0.06
N ARG A 154 5.59 0.20 0.07
CA ARG A 154 4.58 0.93 0.89
C ARG A 154 4.84 0.74 2.38
N HIS A 155 5.15 -0.48 2.81
CA HIS A 155 5.50 -0.76 4.21
C HIS A 155 6.74 0.02 4.64
N ARG A 156 7.82 -0.02 3.84
CA ARG A 156 9.01 0.80 4.05
C ARG A 156 8.69 2.29 4.19
N ASN A 157 7.82 2.82 3.33
CA ASN A 157 7.42 4.23 3.40
C ASN A 157 6.65 4.56 4.70
N ASN A 158 5.88 3.63 5.25
CA ASN A 158 5.23 3.81 6.55
C ASN A 158 6.26 3.84 7.69
N ILE A 159 7.28 2.98 7.65
CA ILE A 159 8.40 3.00 8.62
C ILE A 159 9.18 4.32 8.49
N LEU A 160 9.44 4.79 7.27
CA LEU A 160 10.10 6.08 7.03
C LEU A 160 9.32 7.24 7.64
N LYS A 161 7.99 7.26 7.50
CA LYS A 161 7.12 8.29 8.13
C LYS A 161 7.19 8.23 9.64
N ALA A 162 7.17 7.02 10.24
CA ALA A 162 7.33 6.83 11.66
C ALA A 162 8.71 7.33 12.14
N SER A 163 9.78 6.94 11.45
CA SER A 163 11.15 7.39 11.74
C SER A 163 11.31 8.92 11.68
N SER A 164 10.66 9.56 10.69
CA SER A 164 10.67 11.03 10.59
C SER A 164 9.97 11.71 11.76
N LYS A 165 8.93 11.07 12.31
CA LYS A 165 8.23 11.56 13.51
C LYS A 165 9.15 11.53 14.74
N GLU A 166 9.97 10.49 14.87
CA GLU A 166 10.93 10.41 15.99
C GLU A 166 12.01 11.48 15.91
N VAL A 167 12.41 11.90 14.71
CA VAL A 167 13.30 13.06 14.55
C VAL A 167 12.66 14.34 15.13
N LEU A 168 11.36 14.55 14.90
CA LEU A 168 10.63 15.67 15.49
C LEU A 168 10.52 15.57 17.02
N HIS A 169 10.34 14.36 17.56
CA HIS A 169 10.32 14.14 19.00
C HIS A 169 11.70 14.46 19.63
N MET A 170 12.81 14.02 19.02
CA MET A 170 14.15 14.40 19.46
C MET A 170 14.35 15.93 19.43
N GLN A 171 13.91 16.61 18.36
CA GLN A 171 13.98 18.08 18.27
C GLN A 171 13.17 18.76 19.37
N LYS A 172 11.96 18.24 19.67
CA LYS A 172 11.11 18.77 20.73
C LYS A 172 11.79 18.62 22.09
N ALA A 173 12.26 17.44 22.44
CA ALA A 173 12.93 17.16 23.71
C ALA A 173 14.17 18.06 23.91
N MET A 174 15.00 18.20 22.89
CA MET A 174 16.14 19.13 22.92
C MET A 174 15.68 20.59 23.06
N GLY A 175 14.64 21.01 22.33
CA GLY A 175 14.07 22.34 22.42
C GLY A 175 13.55 22.70 23.82
N GLN A 176 12.96 21.73 24.54
CA GLN A 176 12.49 21.88 25.92
C GLN A 176 13.66 22.08 26.91
N MET A 177 14.82 21.51 26.61
CA MET A 177 16.07 21.75 27.33
C MET A 177 16.82 23.02 26.88
N ASN A 178 16.22 23.86 26.04
CA ASN A 178 16.85 25.00 25.37
C ASN A 178 18.07 24.64 24.49
N ILE A 179 18.21 23.41 24.06
CA ILE A 179 19.23 22.98 23.11
C ILE A 179 18.74 23.29 21.69
N LYS A 180 19.46 24.16 20.97
CA LYS A 180 19.06 24.70 19.66
C LYS A 180 19.83 24.07 18.49
N LEU A 181 20.16 22.78 18.61
CA LEU A 181 20.98 22.06 17.63
C LEU A 181 20.40 22.12 16.19
N SER A 182 19.07 22.11 16.04
CA SER A 182 18.38 22.26 14.76
C SER A 182 18.55 23.64 14.10
N ASN A 183 19.01 24.66 14.83
CA ASN A 183 19.26 26.00 14.29
C ASN A 183 20.65 26.11 13.65
N VAL A 184 21.56 25.25 14.02
CA VAL A 184 22.97 25.26 13.57
C VAL A 184 23.31 24.12 12.65
N LEU A 185 22.62 22.97 12.76
CA LEU A 185 22.74 21.84 11.86
C LEU A 185 21.54 21.79 10.94
N SER A 186 21.79 21.61 9.65
CA SER A 186 20.71 21.46 8.65
C SER A 186 19.88 20.18 8.85
N ASP A 187 20.45 19.19 9.50
CA ASP A 187 19.80 17.89 9.78
C ASP A 187 20.39 17.25 11.02
N ILE A 188 19.60 17.20 12.10
CA ILE A 188 20.00 16.56 13.34
C ILE A 188 20.12 15.05 13.26
N SER A 189 19.44 14.41 12.29
CA SER A 189 19.55 12.96 12.06
C SER A 189 20.69 12.58 11.12
N GLY A 190 21.51 13.56 10.70
CA GLY A 190 22.78 13.34 10.00
C GLY A 190 23.90 12.91 10.96
N LYS A 191 25.08 12.56 10.36
CA LYS A 191 26.22 12.04 11.11
C LYS A 191 26.59 12.88 12.35
N SER A 192 26.71 14.20 12.18
CA SER A 192 27.08 15.12 13.27
C SER A 192 26.01 15.21 14.35
N GLY A 193 24.74 15.38 13.96
CA GLY A 193 23.65 15.48 14.92
C GLY A 193 23.47 14.21 15.74
N MET A 194 23.51 13.05 15.09
CA MET A 194 23.39 11.77 15.80
C MET A 194 24.57 11.51 16.75
N ALA A 195 25.80 11.84 16.35
CA ALA A 195 26.97 11.71 17.23
C ALA A 195 26.84 12.61 18.47
N ILE A 196 26.36 13.85 18.30
CA ILE A 196 26.13 14.77 19.42
C ILE A 196 25.03 14.23 20.35
N ILE A 197 23.88 13.81 19.81
CA ILE A 197 22.76 13.27 20.60
C ILE A 197 23.21 12.02 21.37
N GLU A 198 23.91 11.10 20.72
CA GLU A 198 24.45 9.87 21.32
C GLU A 198 25.36 10.18 22.52
N THR A 199 26.24 11.16 22.35
CA THR A 199 27.19 11.59 23.40
C THR A 199 26.47 12.34 24.53
N ILE A 200 25.43 13.13 24.25
CA ILE A 200 24.54 13.71 25.27
C ILE A 200 23.86 12.60 26.07
N LEU A 201 23.35 11.56 25.44
CA LEU A 201 22.70 10.42 26.11
C LEU A 201 23.69 9.58 26.90
N ALA A 202 24.98 9.59 26.53
CA ALA A 202 26.05 8.98 27.28
C ALA A 202 26.50 9.79 28.54
N GLY A 203 25.94 10.99 28.73
CA GLY A 203 26.17 11.82 29.92
C GLY A 203 27.07 13.04 29.73
N GLU A 204 27.58 13.28 28.51
CA GLU A 204 28.38 14.48 28.24
C GLU A 204 27.50 15.74 28.23
N ARG A 205 28.02 16.81 28.86
CA ARG A 205 27.29 18.09 28.99
C ARG A 205 28.12 19.30 28.58
N ASP A 206 29.46 19.12 28.39
CA ASP A 206 30.29 20.24 27.98
C ASP A 206 30.00 20.61 26.51
N PRO A 207 29.51 21.86 26.28
CA PRO A 207 29.12 22.27 24.91
C PRO A 207 30.30 22.27 23.92
N ARG A 208 31.52 22.55 24.40
CA ARG A 208 32.70 22.58 23.52
C ARG A 208 33.08 21.17 23.09
N SER A 209 33.11 20.21 24.00
CA SER A 209 33.34 18.79 23.71
C SER A 209 32.34 18.25 22.74
N LEU A 210 31.06 18.52 22.94
CA LEU A 210 29.98 18.13 22.03
C LEU A 210 30.13 18.76 20.65
N ALA A 211 30.49 20.03 20.56
CA ALA A 211 30.65 20.72 19.27
C ALA A 211 31.80 20.16 18.41
N LEU A 212 32.82 19.56 19.02
CA LEU A 212 33.93 18.91 18.29
C LEU A 212 33.47 17.73 17.45
N LEU A 213 32.35 17.07 17.79
CA LEU A 213 31.77 15.95 17.08
C LEU A 213 31.13 16.35 15.72
N ALA A 214 30.91 17.65 15.53
CA ALA A 214 30.36 18.12 14.25
C ALA A 214 31.41 18.00 13.15
N ASP A 215 30.99 17.50 11.97
CA ASP A 215 31.83 17.35 10.77
C ASP A 215 32.36 18.72 10.31
N SER A 216 33.60 18.73 9.76
CA SER A 216 34.23 19.96 9.23
C SER A 216 33.46 20.63 8.10
N ARG A 217 32.57 19.91 7.44
CA ARG A 217 31.68 20.44 6.39
C ARG A 217 30.45 21.16 6.93
N CYS A 218 30.26 21.23 8.25
CA CYS A 218 29.17 22.01 8.85
C CYS A 218 29.35 23.50 8.52
N LYS A 219 28.27 24.17 8.10
CA LYS A 219 28.30 25.58 7.69
C LYS A 219 28.54 26.52 8.88
N ARG A 220 28.17 26.15 10.08
CA ARG A 220 28.33 26.91 11.31
C ARG A 220 29.66 26.60 11.97
N SER A 221 30.22 27.57 12.67
CA SER A 221 31.46 27.39 13.40
C SER A 221 31.25 26.48 14.62
N LYS A 222 32.36 25.95 15.15
CA LYS A 222 32.31 25.13 16.38
C LYS A 222 31.81 25.93 17.58
N GLU A 223 32.14 27.22 17.61
CA GLU A 223 31.70 28.15 18.66
C GLU A 223 30.18 28.36 18.59
N GLU A 224 29.61 28.58 17.40
CA GLU A 224 28.16 28.69 17.22
C GLU A 224 27.44 27.39 17.60
N ILE A 225 28.02 26.22 17.26
CA ILE A 225 27.48 24.92 17.64
C ILE A 225 27.53 24.75 19.15
N ALA A 226 28.65 25.11 19.82
CA ALA A 226 28.76 25.05 21.26
C ALA A 226 27.70 25.91 21.96
N LEU A 227 27.51 27.16 21.52
CA LEU A 227 26.47 28.06 22.06
C LEU A 227 25.07 27.43 21.94
N SER A 228 24.78 26.72 20.87
CA SER A 228 23.48 26.03 20.65
C SER A 228 23.24 24.84 21.59
N LEU A 229 24.30 24.37 22.25
CA LEU A 229 24.28 23.22 23.14
C LEU A 229 24.29 23.59 24.64
N GLU A 230 24.27 24.88 24.95
CA GLU A 230 24.07 25.37 26.31
C GLU A 230 22.62 25.17 26.75
N GLY A 231 22.35 24.08 27.45
CA GLY A 231 20.98 23.65 27.81
C GLY A 231 20.77 23.53 29.32
N THR A 232 19.53 23.25 29.71
CA THR A 232 19.08 23.11 31.10
C THR A 232 19.10 21.67 31.63
N TRP A 233 19.23 20.70 30.75
CA TRP A 233 19.44 19.27 31.04
C TRP A 233 18.38 18.62 31.96
N GLY A 234 17.09 18.87 31.73
CA GLY A 234 16.01 18.23 32.49
C GLY A 234 16.00 16.72 32.29
N GLU A 235 15.96 15.94 33.40
CA GLU A 235 16.01 14.49 33.36
C GLU A 235 14.83 13.86 32.59
N ASP A 236 13.64 14.44 32.73
CA ASP A 236 12.44 14.05 32.00
C ASP A 236 12.61 14.23 30.49
N HIS A 237 13.17 15.36 30.06
CA HIS A 237 13.42 15.64 28.65
C HIS A 237 14.59 14.81 28.08
N LEU A 238 15.59 14.48 28.89
CA LEU A 238 16.63 13.53 28.52
C LEU A 238 16.06 12.13 28.34
N PHE A 239 15.12 11.74 29.18
CA PHE A 239 14.40 10.48 29.04
C PHE A 239 13.57 10.45 27.74
N GLU A 240 12.80 11.52 27.44
CA GLU A 240 12.06 11.66 26.16
C GLU A 240 13.01 11.58 24.96
N LEU A 241 14.14 12.29 25.01
CA LEU A 241 15.16 12.26 23.96
C LEU A 241 15.70 10.85 23.73
N LYS A 242 15.99 10.12 24.81
CA LYS A 242 16.48 8.74 24.74
C LYS A 242 15.47 7.82 24.10
N GLN A 243 14.20 7.89 24.51
CA GLN A 243 13.12 7.07 23.93
C GLN A 243 12.97 7.31 22.42
N ALA A 244 12.92 8.57 22.00
CA ALA A 244 12.83 8.94 20.58
C ALA A 244 14.06 8.50 19.79
N TYR A 245 15.26 8.62 20.36
CA TYR A 245 16.51 8.18 19.74
C TYR A 245 16.54 6.65 19.56
N ASP A 246 16.22 5.88 20.59
CA ASP A 246 16.23 4.42 20.55
C ASP A 246 15.22 3.91 19.50
N LEU A 247 14.01 4.48 19.49
CA LEU A 247 12.98 4.14 18.49
C LEU A 247 13.41 4.52 17.07
N TYR A 248 14.02 5.69 16.89
CA TYR A 248 14.58 6.09 15.60
C TYR A 248 15.61 5.07 15.10
N LYS A 249 16.56 4.66 15.92
CA LYS A 249 17.59 3.65 15.57
C LYS A 249 16.96 2.31 15.20
N TYR A 250 15.97 1.87 15.97
CA TYR A 250 15.22 0.66 15.67
C TYR A 250 14.53 0.73 14.29
N LEU A 251 13.84 1.82 14.02
CA LEU A 251 13.15 2.03 12.73
C LEU A 251 14.12 2.09 11.54
N GLN A 252 15.34 2.64 11.74
CA GLN A 252 16.38 2.59 10.70
C GLN A 252 16.80 1.16 10.39
N GLY A 253 16.93 0.29 11.40
CA GLY A 253 17.18 -1.14 11.22
C GLY A 253 16.05 -1.83 10.44
N GLN A 254 14.79 -1.53 10.78
CA GLN A 254 13.62 -2.07 10.08
C GLN A 254 13.56 -1.60 8.61
N MET A 255 13.94 -0.36 8.31
CA MET A 255 14.04 0.10 6.91
C MET A 255 15.10 -0.67 6.12
N ALA A 256 16.26 -0.91 6.72
CA ALA A 256 17.33 -1.69 6.08
C ALA A 256 16.89 -3.16 5.83
N GLU A 257 16.06 -3.73 6.68
CA GLU A 257 15.48 -5.04 6.48
C GLU A 257 14.45 -5.03 5.33
N CYS A 258 13.59 -4.02 5.28
CA CYS A 258 12.69 -3.82 4.13
C CYS A 258 13.46 -3.68 2.82
N ASP A 259 14.58 -2.94 2.81
CA ASP A 259 15.40 -2.79 1.62
C ASP A 259 15.93 -4.13 1.11
N ARG A 260 16.42 -5.00 2.01
CA ARG A 260 16.85 -6.35 1.65
C ARG A 260 15.72 -7.20 1.07
N MET A 261 14.52 -7.12 1.67
CA MET A 261 13.35 -7.86 1.18
C MET A 261 12.88 -7.36 -0.18
N ILE A 262 12.94 -6.05 -0.43
CA ILE A 262 12.60 -5.46 -1.73
C ILE A 262 13.63 -5.90 -2.78
N GLU A 263 14.92 -5.84 -2.48
CA GLU A 263 15.99 -6.25 -3.36
C GLU A 263 15.86 -7.73 -3.76
N ASN A 264 15.61 -8.62 -2.79
CA ASN A 264 15.36 -10.03 -3.04
C ASN A 264 14.14 -10.28 -3.95
N ALA A 265 13.04 -9.53 -3.71
CA ALA A 265 11.84 -9.64 -4.53
C ALA A 265 12.09 -9.14 -5.97
N LEU A 266 12.84 -8.05 -6.14
CA LEU A 266 13.24 -7.53 -7.46
C LEU A 266 14.18 -8.50 -8.19
N THR A 267 15.16 -9.08 -7.50
CA THR A 267 16.06 -10.10 -8.05
C THR A 267 15.27 -11.31 -8.56
N SER A 268 14.32 -11.80 -7.78
CA SER A 268 13.45 -12.91 -8.18
C SER A 268 12.54 -12.55 -9.35
N TYR A 269 12.10 -11.30 -9.44
CA TYR A 269 11.28 -10.80 -10.53
C TYR A 269 12.09 -10.68 -11.82
N THR A 270 13.25 -10.05 -11.77
CA THR A 270 14.12 -9.88 -12.94
C THR A 270 14.65 -11.21 -13.49
N ALA A 271 14.91 -12.21 -12.64
CA ALA A 271 15.33 -13.53 -13.07
C ALA A 271 14.26 -14.28 -13.90
N LYS A 272 12.99 -13.89 -13.81
CA LYS A 272 11.88 -14.46 -14.60
C LYS A 272 11.66 -13.73 -15.93
N ILE A 273 12.25 -12.54 -16.10
CA ILE A 273 12.15 -11.78 -17.33
C ILE A 273 13.32 -12.23 -18.21
N ASP A 274 13.00 -13.01 -19.23
CA ASP A 274 13.97 -13.42 -20.26
C ASP A 274 14.29 -12.19 -21.12
N THR A 275 15.36 -11.49 -20.76
CA THR A 275 15.75 -10.26 -21.45
C THR A 275 17.07 -10.46 -22.18
N GLU A 276 17.04 -10.48 -23.50
CA GLU A 276 18.19 -10.18 -24.38
C GLU A 276 18.64 -8.72 -24.23
N MET A 277 18.56 -8.15 -23.04
CA MET A 277 18.85 -6.74 -22.82
C MET A 277 20.33 -6.47 -22.73
N GLY A 278 20.74 -5.37 -23.36
CA GLY A 278 22.10 -4.87 -23.33
C GLY A 278 22.62 -4.65 -21.90
N ARG A 279 23.93 -4.52 -21.76
CA ARG A 279 24.58 -4.35 -20.45
C ARG A 279 24.15 -3.02 -19.80
N TYR A 280 23.59 -3.10 -18.59
CA TYR A 280 23.32 -1.91 -17.77
C TYR A 280 24.62 -1.14 -17.51
N VAL A 281 24.61 0.15 -17.82
CA VAL A 281 25.70 1.08 -17.51
C VAL A 281 25.14 2.13 -16.56
N LYS A 282 25.69 2.16 -15.34
CA LYS A 282 25.27 3.11 -14.30
C LYS A 282 25.46 4.55 -14.79
N SER A 283 24.37 5.32 -14.83
CA SER A 283 24.41 6.72 -15.24
C SER A 283 24.81 7.60 -14.05
N GLY A 284 26.03 8.20 -14.15
CA GLY A 284 26.45 9.26 -13.24
C GLY A 284 26.96 8.83 -11.86
N LYS A 285 27.32 9.82 -11.04
CA LYS A 285 27.69 9.59 -9.63
C LYS A 285 26.44 9.36 -8.81
N PRO A 286 26.41 8.33 -7.93
CA PRO A 286 25.26 8.08 -7.08
C PRO A 286 25.03 9.30 -6.19
N VAL A 287 23.86 9.95 -6.34
CA VAL A 287 23.41 10.96 -5.39
C VAL A 287 22.88 10.21 -4.18
N CYS A 288 23.67 10.18 -3.10
CA CYS A 288 23.23 9.60 -1.85
C CYS A 288 22.13 10.49 -1.24
N LYS A 289 20.88 10.23 -1.59
CA LYS A 289 19.73 10.91 -0.98
C LYS A 289 19.48 10.28 0.39
N LYS A 290 19.25 11.13 1.40
CA LYS A 290 18.82 10.70 2.73
C LYS A 290 17.58 9.78 2.59
N ASN A 291 17.58 8.66 3.31
CA ASN A 291 16.53 7.65 3.27
C ASN A 291 16.32 6.97 1.90
N ALA A 292 17.26 7.08 0.96
CA ALA A 292 17.26 6.24 -0.23
C ALA A 292 17.30 4.75 0.16
N VAL A 293 16.83 3.90 -0.73
CA VAL A 293 16.99 2.44 -0.55
C VAL A 293 18.47 2.04 -0.58
N GLY A 294 18.82 0.96 0.13
CA GLY A 294 20.19 0.51 0.31
C GLY A 294 20.80 -0.21 -0.90
N PHE A 295 20.10 -0.27 -2.04
CA PHE A 295 20.51 -0.98 -3.26
C PHE A 295 20.31 -0.13 -4.53
N ASP A 296 20.86 -0.58 -5.67
CA ASP A 296 20.77 0.12 -6.96
C ASP A 296 19.43 -0.16 -7.65
N VAL A 297 18.43 0.72 -7.45
CA VAL A 297 17.10 0.61 -8.05
C VAL A 297 17.14 0.75 -9.58
N GLU A 298 18.08 1.56 -10.12
CA GLU A 298 18.17 1.80 -11.56
C GLU A 298 18.52 0.51 -12.31
N GLN A 299 19.37 -0.34 -11.72
CA GLN A 299 19.72 -1.64 -12.30
C GLN A 299 18.48 -2.52 -12.49
N TYR A 300 17.61 -2.59 -11.49
CA TYR A 300 16.38 -3.37 -11.57
C TYR A 300 15.36 -2.74 -12.52
N GLY A 301 15.26 -1.41 -12.51
CA GLY A 301 14.42 -0.67 -13.47
C GLY A 301 14.83 -0.95 -14.90
N TYR A 302 16.13 -0.92 -15.18
CA TYR A 302 16.66 -1.26 -16.50
C TYR A 302 16.37 -2.71 -16.90
N ALA A 303 16.55 -3.66 -15.99
CA ALA A 303 16.24 -5.07 -16.23
C ALA A 303 14.75 -5.33 -16.52
N ILE A 304 13.83 -4.50 -15.96
CA ILE A 304 12.39 -4.66 -16.13
C ILE A 304 11.88 -3.95 -17.40
N TRP A 305 12.38 -2.74 -17.70
CA TRP A 305 11.84 -1.88 -18.76
C TRP A 305 12.78 -1.63 -19.93
N GLY A 306 14.04 -2.05 -19.85
CA GLY A 306 15.03 -1.85 -20.91
C GLY A 306 15.51 -0.42 -21.12
N VAL A 307 15.08 0.50 -20.24
CA VAL A 307 15.44 1.93 -20.28
C VAL A 307 15.78 2.45 -18.89
N ASN A 308 16.66 3.44 -18.81
CA ASN A 308 16.87 4.20 -17.59
C ASN A 308 15.62 5.06 -17.33
N ALA A 309 14.74 4.59 -16.46
CA ALA A 309 13.43 5.19 -16.20
C ALA A 309 13.47 6.28 -15.11
N MET A 310 14.67 6.76 -14.70
CA MET A 310 14.85 7.80 -13.67
C MET A 310 15.64 9.00 -14.21
#